data_74948d6e1160f6670e793c641734c9db
#
_entry.id   74948d6e1160f6670e793c641734c9db
#
_cell.length_a   1.000
_cell.length_b   1.000
_cell.length_c   1.000
_cell.angle_alpha   90.00
_cell.angle_beta   90.00
_cell.angle_gamma   90.00
#
_symmetry.space_group_name_H-M   'P 1'
#
loop_
_entity.id
_entity.type
_entity.pdbx_description
1 polymer ?
#
loop_
_entity_poly.entity_id
_entity_poly.type
_entity_poly.pdbx_seq_one_letter_code
_entity_poly.pdbx_strand_id
1 'polypeptide(L)'
;FKDKFESFSGNFQNTSRFELFGRHDLTYGLDFSRTEQSGLTKDSGEWADDTSRPDAEGLDAGVFIEDQYKLTNYLAIAPQLRWSYFKRQSNADYPSLSDSKLTPGVTVKLTPIEEVMFWGSVTTGYRPPILDEMYYRMDYSSWGIQSVVIPNPDLKPEKSVNYEIGTSLDFKNLNGVGDRFTARASVFYDDVKDFINVEVEPDNSGSLPVFTYRAKNLGHVVNKGIELSASYVIDSFKVSASYGYLKSENKDTNERVTGVTPQSANLRTGYRFEEVQLEPWYKLHCAKGGWTSQDKYQGGYATHSVGLTWTPKIPNFYTVRAGIAVDNLTNKKYVSVTDSYGYARSFRAWLSAQF
;
A
#
# COMPACT_ATOMS: atom_id res chain seq x y z
N PHE A 1 -27.20 0.68 -11.92
CA PHE A 1 -25.95 1.43 -12.12
C PHE A 1 -25.00 0.63 -12.98
N LYS A 2 -24.23 1.29 -13.84
CA LYS A 2 -23.07 0.77 -14.54
C LYS A 2 -21.94 1.74 -14.36
N ASP A 3 -20.88 1.32 -13.66
CA ASP A 3 -19.63 2.06 -13.59
C ASP A 3 -18.67 1.49 -14.62
N LYS A 4 -18.07 2.36 -15.39
CA LYS A 4 -17.00 2.04 -16.33
C LYS A 4 -15.72 2.70 -15.85
N PHE A 5 -14.67 1.92 -15.76
CA PHE A 5 -13.34 2.37 -15.42
C PHE A 5 -12.36 1.78 -16.42
N GLU A 6 -11.67 2.63 -17.16
CA GLU A 6 -10.67 2.24 -18.13
C GLU A 6 -9.33 2.87 -17.74
N SER A 7 -8.27 2.07 -17.79
CA SER A 7 -6.93 2.57 -17.56
C SER A 7 -6.00 2.05 -18.65
N PHE A 8 -5.24 2.95 -19.23
CA PHE A 8 -4.17 2.64 -20.15
C PHE A 8 -2.86 3.19 -19.60
N SER A 9 -1.86 2.33 -19.41
CA SER A 9 -0.56 2.73 -18.86
C SER A 9 0.58 2.10 -19.64
N GLY A 10 1.71 2.78 -19.63
CA GLY A 10 2.94 2.29 -20.20
C GLY A 10 4.15 2.81 -19.43
N ASN A 11 5.23 2.05 -19.47
CA ASN A 11 6.51 2.44 -18.92
C ASN A 11 7.65 2.00 -19.84
N PHE A 12 8.70 2.78 -19.82
CA PHE A 12 9.97 2.42 -20.42
C PHE A 12 11.08 2.70 -19.43
N GLN A 13 11.96 1.73 -19.24
CA GLN A 13 13.08 1.83 -18.32
C GLN A 13 14.32 1.18 -18.92
N ASN A 14 15.48 1.78 -18.71
CA ASN A 14 16.77 1.21 -19.04
C ASN A 14 17.73 1.37 -17.87
N THR A 15 18.63 0.40 -17.71
CA THR A 15 19.74 0.47 -16.75
C THR A 15 21.06 0.33 -17.48
N SER A 16 21.87 1.39 -17.43
CA SER A 16 23.22 1.44 -17.99
C SER A 16 24.23 1.20 -16.90
N ARG A 17 25.19 0.30 -17.15
CA ARG A 17 26.26 -0.04 -16.21
C ARG A 17 27.58 0.42 -16.77
N PHE A 18 28.33 1.19 -15.98
CA PHE A 18 29.65 1.68 -16.37
C PHE A 18 30.52 1.93 -15.14
N GLU A 19 31.81 2.12 -15.37
CA GLU A 19 32.80 2.45 -14.34
C GLU A 19 33.35 3.86 -14.58
N LEU A 20 33.18 4.74 -13.58
CA LEU A 20 33.72 6.08 -13.55
C LEU A 20 33.96 6.47 -12.08
N PHE A 21 35.21 6.47 -11.61
CA PHE A 21 35.57 6.67 -10.19
C PHE A 21 34.82 5.73 -9.21
N GLY A 22 34.34 4.59 -9.70
CA GLY A 22 33.53 3.60 -9.04
C GLY A 22 32.54 2.98 -10.03
N ARG A 23 31.68 2.07 -9.55
CA ARG A 23 30.69 1.41 -10.39
C ARG A 23 29.33 2.10 -10.31
N HIS A 24 28.77 2.39 -11.46
CA HIS A 24 27.46 3.00 -11.63
C HIS A 24 26.47 1.99 -12.23
N ASP A 25 25.29 1.85 -11.60
CA ASP A 25 24.13 1.20 -12.17
C ASP A 25 23.06 2.32 -12.35
N LEU A 26 23.14 3.05 -13.46
CA LEU A 26 22.29 4.22 -13.78
C LEU A 26 21.00 3.75 -14.40
N THR A 27 19.89 3.93 -13.70
CA THR A 27 18.54 3.61 -14.16
C THR A 27 17.80 4.91 -14.51
N TYR A 28 17.19 4.94 -15.67
CA TYR A 28 16.37 6.07 -16.12
C TYR A 28 15.17 5.56 -16.91
N GLY A 29 14.11 6.35 -16.91
CA GLY A 29 12.90 5.92 -17.58
C GLY A 29 11.81 6.97 -17.59
N LEU A 30 10.71 6.59 -18.22
CA LEU A 30 9.47 7.34 -18.26
C LEU A 30 8.28 6.41 -18.02
N ASP A 31 7.23 6.97 -17.48
CA ASP A 31 5.96 6.30 -17.31
C ASP A 31 4.80 7.25 -17.62
N PHE A 32 3.69 6.69 -18.03
CA PHE A 32 2.45 7.42 -18.21
C PHE A 32 1.26 6.51 -17.88
N SER A 33 0.18 7.12 -17.42
CA SER A 33 -1.10 6.46 -17.18
C SER A 33 -2.23 7.42 -17.53
N ARG A 34 -3.21 6.94 -18.29
CA ARG A 34 -4.48 7.62 -18.55
C ARG A 34 -5.59 6.78 -17.96
N THR A 35 -6.41 7.40 -17.14
CA THR A 35 -7.55 6.76 -16.49
C THR A 35 -8.81 7.52 -16.88
N GLU A 36 -9.83 6.79 -17.32
CA GLU A 36 -11.15 7.31 -17.63
C GLU A 36 -12.16 6.62 -16.73
N GLN A 37 -13.07 7.39 -16.17
CA GLN A 37 -14.22 6.88 -15.44
C GLN A 37 -15.50 7.47 -15.99
N SER A 38 -16.56 6.67 -16.02
CA SER A 38 -17.92 7.13 -16.34
C SER A 38 -18.94 6.29 -15.58
N GLY A 39 -20.06 6.89 -15.25
CA GLY A 39 -21.18 6.24 -14.62
C GLY A 39 -22.45 6.35 -15.47
N LEU A 40 -23.23 5.26 -15.55
CA LEU A 40 -24.57 5.27 -16.13
C LEU A 40 -25.58 4.78 -15.10
N THR A 41 -26.63 5.52 -14.92
CA THR A 41 -27.81 5.11 -14.15
C THR A 41 -28.95 4.74 -15.07
N LYS A 42 -29.78 3.77 -14.65
CA LYS A 42 -30.99 3.42 -15.38
C LYS A 42 -32.18 3.84 -14.55
N ASP A 43 -32.86 4.90 -15.02
CA ASP A 43 -34.11 5.33 -14.48
C ASP A 43 -35.19 5.18 -15.56
N SER A 44 -36.42 4.75 -15.17
CA SER A 44 -37.57 4.59 -16.06
C SER A 44 -37.35 3.75 -17.34
N GLY A 45 -36.29 2.88 -17.34
CA GLY A 45 -36.03 1.97 -18.44
C GLY A 45 -34.98 2.44 -19.45
N GLU A 46 -34.53 3.68 -19.39
CA GLU A 46 -33.47 4.25 -20.22
C GLU A 46 -32.16 4.44 -19.43
N TRP A 47 -31.01 4.33 -20.12
CA TRP A 47 -29.72 4.64 -19.54
C TRP A 47 -29.42 6.13 -19.72
N ALA A 48 -29.02 6.81 -18.64
CA ALA A 48 -28.56 8.19 -18.63
C ALA A 48 -27.26 8.30 -17.87
N ASP A 49 -26.53 9.40 -18.05
CA ASP A 49 -25.31 9.67 -17.30
C ASP A 49 -25.60 9.72 -15.81
N ASP A 50 -24.77 9.04 -15.04
CA ASP A 50 -24.84 9.04 -13.59
C ASP A 50 -24.16 10.29 -13.04
N THR A 51 -24.97 11.24 -12.57
CA THR A 51 -24.45 12.47 -11.96
C THR A 51 -23.69 12.24 -10.66
N SER A 52 -23.77 11.03 -10.07
CA SER A 52 -23.00 10.66 -8.90
C SER A 52 -21.54 10.30 -9.27
N ARG A 53 -21.33 9.85 -10.49
CA ARG A 53 -19.99 9.57 -11.02
C ARG A 53 -19.86 10.16 -12.43
N PRO A 54 -19.63 11.47 -12.52
CA PRO A 54 -19.51 12.13 -13.82
C PRO A 54 -18.34 11.58 -14.61
N ASP A 55 -18.41 11.69 -15.95
CA ASP A 55 -17.30 11.36 -16.80
C ASP A 55 -16.09 12.19 -16.41
N ALA A 56 -14.99 11.54 -16.12
CA ALA A 56 -13.78 12.20 -15.71
C ALA A 56 -12.55 11.46 -16.25
N GLU A 57 -11.49 12.24 -16.48
CA GLU A 57 -10.23 11.78 -17.02
C GLU A 57 -9.08 12.21 -16.11
N GLY A 58 -8.16 11.27 -15.87
CA GLY A 58 -6.89 11.47 -15.21
C GLY A 58 -5.73 11.12 -16.14
N LEU A 59 -4.77 12.03 -16.27
CA LEU A 59 -3.49 11.79 -16.91
C LEU A 59 -2.37 11.94 -15.90
N ASP A 60 -1.49 10.98 -15.82
CA ASP A 60 -0.25 11.02 -15.04
C ASP A 60 0.92 10.71 -15.97
N ALA A 61 2.01 11.45 -15.85
CA ALA A 61 3.24 11.22 -16.59
C ALA A 61 4.45 11.51 -15.73
N GLY A 62 5.54 10.78 -15.94
CA GLY A 62 6.76 10.97 -15.19
C GLY A 62 8.01 10.60 -15.96
N VAL A 63 9.10 11.27 -15.61
CA VAL A 63 10.45 10.96 -16.07
C VAL A 63 11.33 10.85 -14.82
N PHE A 64 12.17 9.84 -14.76
CA PHE A 64 13.00 9.60 -13.58
C PHE A 64 14.41 9.15 -13.95
N ILE A 65 15.32 9.39 -13.02
CA ILE A 65 16.71 8.93 -13.06
C ILE A 65 17.14 8.58 -11.64
N GLU A 66 17.83 7.46 -11.49
CA GLU A 66 18.47 7.00 -10.25
C GLU A 66 19.82 6.40 -10.59
N ASP A 67 20.84 6.73 -9.83
CA ASP A 67 22.15 6.11 -9.96
C ASP A 67 22.52 5.36 -8.69
N GLN A 68 22.73 4.05 -8.78
CA GLN A 68 23.33 3.27 -7.70
C GLN A 68 24.85 3.30 -7.84
N TYR A 69 25.44 4.36 -7.32
CA TYR A 69 26.88 4.59 -7.35
C TYR A 69 27.58 3.86 -6.20
N LYS A 70 28.28 2.78 -6.53
CA LYS A 70 29.16 2.04 -5.60
C LYS A 70 30.51 2.72 -5.54
N LEU A 71 30.68 3.57 -4.54
CA LEU A 71 31.92 4.31 -4.29
C LEU A 71 33.06 3.39 -3.85
N THR A 72 32.72 2.40 -3.02
CA THR A 72 33.63 1.34 -2.57
C THR A 72 32.88 0.01 -2.48
N ASN A 73 33.55 -1.07 -2.08
CA ASN A 73 32.91 -2.37 -1.89
C ASN A 73 31.89 -2.38 -0.73
N TYR A 74 31.99 -1.43 0.19
CA TYR A 74 31.14 -1.34 1.38
C TYR A 74 30.26 -0.10 1.42
N LEU A 75 30.44 0.88 0.52
CA LEU A 75 29.69 2.14 0.50
C LEU A 75 29.08 2.38 -0.86
N ALA A 76 27.77 2.56 -0.91
CA ALA A 76 27.04 3.00 -2.08
C ALA A 76 26.16 4.21 -1.76
N ILE A 77 26.01 5.11 -2.72
CA ILE A 77 25.13 6.28 -2.66
C ILE A 77 24.19 6.19 -3.85
N ALA A 78 22.89 6.36 -3.60
CA ALA A 78 21.88 6.31 -4.65
C ALA A 78 21.07 7.62 -4.70
N PRO A 79 21.57 8.66 -5.39
CA PRO A 79 20.78 9.83 -5.71
C PRO A 79 19.69 9.48 -6.71
N GLN A 80 18.52 10.09 -6.55
CA GLN A 80 17.39 9.94 -7.45
C GLN A 80 16.71 11.26 -7.69
N LEU A 81 16.12 11.40 -8.87
CA LEU A 81 15.37 12.57 -9.28
C LEU A 81 14.20 12.13 -10.16
N ARG A 82 13.00 12.61 -9.85
CA ARG A 82 11.82 12.37 -10.67
C ARG A 82 11.10 13.70 -10.93
N TRP A 83 10.71 13.92 -12.16
CA TRP A 83 9.72 14.91 -12.52
C TRP A 83 8.40 14.21 -12.81
N SER A 84 7.32 14.68 -12.18
CA SER A 84 5.96 14.16 -12.36
C SER A 84 5.03 15.27 -12.80
N TYR A 85 4.13 14.96 -13.72
CA TYR A 85 3.03 15.81 -14.16
C TYR A 85 1.71 15.05 -14.04
N PHE A 86 0.65 15.76 -13.66
CA PHE A 86 -0.68 15.21 -13.73
C PHE A 86 -1.70 16.22 -14.23
N LYS A 87 -2.83 15.69 -14.75
CA LYS A 87 -4.03 16.46 -15.10
C LYS A 87 -5.26 15.66 -14.68
N ARG A 88 -6.25 16.36 -14.10
CA ARG A 88 -7.56 15.83 -13.78
C ARG A 88 -8.61 16.75 -14.37
N GLN A 89 -9.59 16.19 -15.07
CA GLN A 89 -10.69 16.93 -15.68
C GLN A 89 -11.97 16.11 -15.64
N SER A 90 -13.11 16.79 -15.63
CA SER A 90 -14.44 16.18 -15.69
C SER A 90 -15.29 16.90 -16.73
N ASN A 91 -16.29 16.22 -17.31
CA ASN A 91 -17.31 16.81 -18.15
C ASN A 91 -18.39 17.55 -17.35
N ALA A 92 -18.46 17.33 -16.02
CA ALA A 92 -19.27 18.14 -15.13
C ALA A 92 -18.64 19.55 -14.99
N ASP A 93 -19.44 20.51 -14.50
CA ASP A 93 -19.02 21.90 -14.30
C ASP A 93 -18.06 22.02 -13.08
N TYR A 94 -16.95 21.30 -13.15
CA TYR A 94 -15.87 21.35 -12.17
C TYR A 94 -14.58 21.87 -12.83
N PRO A 95 -13.76 22.67 -12.12
CA PRO A 95 -12.49 23.13 -12.63
C PRO A 95 -11.54 21.93 -12.88
N SER A 96 -10.76 22.01 -13.95
CA SER A 96 -9.66 21.07 -14.19
C SER A 96 -8.48 21.42 -13.28
N LEU A 97 -7.80 20.39 -12.80
CA LEU A 97 -6.58 20.51 -11.99
C LEU A 97 -5.39 19.92 -12.75
N SER A 98 -4.29 20.65 -12.83
CA SER A 98 -3.02 20.12 -13.30
C SER A 98 -1.86 20.76 -12.53
N ASP A 99 -0.83 19.98 -12.26
CA ASP A 99 0.39 20.46 -11.62
C ASP A 99 1.57 19.56 -12.00
N SER A 100 2.78 20.00 -11.71
CA SER A 100 4.00 19.22 -11.88
C SER A 100 4.96 19.44 -10.73
N LYS A 101 5.77 18.42 -10.43
CA LYS A 101 6.68 18.44 -9.30
C LYS A 101 7.96 17.69 -9.60
N LEU A 102 9.07 18.30 -9.18
CA LEU A 102 10.36 17.63 -9.10
C LEU A 102 10.55 17.07 -7.68
N THR A 103 10.86 15.77 -7.59
CA THR A 103 11.02 15.03 -6.32
C THR A 103 12.41 14.42 -6.27
N PRO A 104 13.38 15.09 -5.60
CA PRO A 104 14.69 14.54 -5.34
C PRO A 104 14.68 13.54 -4.18
N GLY A 105 15.70 12.69 -4.15
CA GLY A 105 15.97 11.79 -3.03
C GLY A 105 17.40 11.29 -3.06
N VAL A 106 17.84 10.77 -1.92
CA VAL A 106 19.15 10.11 -1.80
C VAL A 106 19.06 8.99 -0.76
N THR A 107 19.69 7.86 -1.08
CA THR A 107 19.89 6.75 -0.15
C THR A 107 21.39 6.47 -0.03
N VAL A 108 21.89 6.33 1.18
CA VAL A 108 23.26 5.87 1.47
C VAL A 108 23.15 4.47 2.04
N LYS A 109 23.97 3.55 1.50
CA LYS A 109 24.05 2.14 1.93
C LYS A 109 25.46 1.85 2.39
N LEU A 110 25.59 1.24 3.57
CA LEU A 110 26.84 0.79 4.15
C LEU A 110 26.75 -0.72 4.39
N THR A 111 27.63 -1.48 3.75
CA THR A 111 27.68 -2.95 3.83
C THR A 111 29.06 -3.36 4.39
N PRO A 112 29.30 -3.25 5.70
CA PRO A 112 30.61 -3.50 6.29
C PRO A 112 31.07 -4.96 6.13
N ILE A 113 30.12 -5.89 6.09
CA ILE A 113 30.30 -7.31 5.74
C ILE A 113 29.12 -7.73 4.85
N GLU A 114 29.26 -8.82 4.09
CA GLU A 114 28.24 -9.27 3.12
C GLU A 114 26.87 -9.53 3.76
N GLU A 115 26.87 -9.96 5.02
CA GLU A 115 25.67 -10.33 5.76
C GLU A 115 24.93 -9.14 6.39
N VAL A 116 25.56 -7.96 6.49
CA VAL A 116 25.02 -6.80 7.22
C VAL A 116 25.03 -5.56 6.36
N MET A 117 23.87 -5.01 6.14
CA MET A 117 23.68 -3.73 5.44
C MET A 117 22.94 -2.74 6.33
N PHE A 118 23.44 -1.53 6.43
CA PHE A 118 22.75 -0.37 6.97
C PHE A 118 22.37 0.56 5.83
N TRP A 119 21.24 1.27 5.96
CA TRP A 119 20.90 2.35 5.04
C TRP A 119 20.29 3.53 5.77
N GLY A 120 20.43 4.68 5.16
CA GLY A 120 19.71 5.89 5.52
C GLY A 120 19.24 6.58 4.25
N SER A 121 18.02 7.07 4.24
CA SER A 121 17.45 7.77 3.10
C SER A 121 16.71 9.04 3.48
N VAL A 122 16.77 10.01 2.57
CA VAL A 122 15.88 11.18 2.55
C VAL A 122 15.29 11.25 1.16
N THR A 123 13.97 11.13 1.07
CA THR A 123 13.26 11.13 -0.21
C THR A 123 12.07 12.08 -0.15
N THR A 124 11.75 12.70 -1.28
CA THR A 124 10.54 13.50 -1.38
C THR A 124 9.46 12.77 -2.18
N GLY A 125 8.20 12.95 -1.77
CA GLY A 125 7.03 12.35 -2.39
C GLY A 125 6.07 13.40 -2.94
N TYR A 126 5.27 12.99 -3.91
CA TYR A 126 4.24 13.79 -4.54
C TYR A 126 3.06 12.90 -4.95
N ARG A 127 1.87 13.17 -4.40
CA ARG A 127 0.65 12.40 -4.68
C ARG A 127 -0.46 13.33 -5.19
N PRO A 128 -0.80 13.27 -6.48
CA PRO A 128 -1.99 13.93 -6.99
C PRO A 128 -3.27 13.35 -6.36
N PRO A 129 -4.34 14.15 -6.23
CA PRO A 129 -5.66 13.61 -5.89
C PRO A 129 -6.15 12.65 -6.99
N ILE A 130 -6.89 11.62 -6.60
CA ILE A 130 -7.54 10.69 -7.53
C ILE A 130 -8.90 11.24 -7.97
N LEU A 131 -9.45 10.68 -9.06
CA LEU A 131 -10.72 11.14 -9.63
C LEU A 131 -11.88 11.04 -8.64
N ASP A 132 -11.95 9.95 -7.86
CA ASP A 132 -12.99 9.76 -6.86
C ASP A 132 -12.88 10.77 -5.70
N GLU A 133 -11.68 11.15 -5.27
CA GLU A 133 -11.49 12.19 -4.24
C GLU A 133 -12.01 13.55 -4.72
N MET A 134 -11.90 13.83 -6.02
CA MET A 134 -12.27 15.12 -6.62
C MET A 134 -13.73 15.19 -7.06
N TYR A 135 -14.25 14.14 -7.68
CA TYR A 135 -15.49 14.23 -8.47
C TYR A 135 -16.60 13.28 -8.06
N TYR A 136 -16.31 12.28 -7.19
CA TYR A 136 -17.35 11.35 -6.76
C TYR A 136 -18.37 12.03 -5.86
N ARG A 137 -19.65 11.83 -6.19
CA ARG A 137 -20.80 12.24 -5.41
C ARG A 137 -21.68 11.03 -5.12
N MET A 138 -22.21 10.96 -3.92
CA MET A 138 -23.21 9.96 -3.57
C MET A 138 -24.25 10.59 -2.65
N ASP A 139 -25.49 10.27 -2.86
CA ASP A 139 -26.58 10.56 -1.93
C ASP A 139 -27.33 9.24 -1.70
N TYR A 140 -27.21 8.70 -0.50
CA TYR A 140 -27.78 7.42 -0.14
C TYR A 140 -28.51 7.53 1.19
N SER A 141 -29.80 7.21 1.17
CA SER A 141 -30.64 7.16 2.36
C SER A 141 -31.13 5.73 2.60
N SER A 142 -30.88 5.18 3.77
CA SER A 142 -31.32 3.83 4.17
C SER A 142 -31.42 3.71 5.68
N TRP A 143 -32.41 2.95 6.14
CA TRP A 143 -32.60 2.63 7.57
C TRP A 143 -32.63 3.84 8.52
N GLY A 144 -33.16 4.98 8.04
CA GLY A 144 -33.25 6.19 8.84
C GLY A 144 -31.93 6.97 8.98
N ILE A 145 -30.96 6.74 8.11
CA ILE A 145 -29.70 7.46 8.02
C ILE A 145 -29.49 7.91 6.58
N GLN A 146 -29.01 9.12 6.39
CA GLN A 146 -28.59 9.64 5.09
C GLN A 146 -27.07 9.76 5.06
N SER A 147 -26.44 9.23 4.01
CA SER A 147 -25.00 9.37 3.75
C SER A 147 -24.79 10.11 2.45
N VAL A 148 -24.05 11.21 2.51
CA VAL A 148 -23.78 12.07 1.36
C VAL A 148 -22.29 12.17 1.15
N VAL A 149 -21.79 11.88 -0.06
CA VAL A 149 -20.43 12.18 -0.47
C VAL A 149 -20.45 13.44 -1.33
N ILE A 150 -19.66 14.43 -0.96
CA ILE A 150 -19.55 15.70 -1.68
C ILE A 150 -18.20 15.78 -2.39
N PRO A 151 -18.18 16.05 -3.72
CA PRO A 151 -16.96 16.29 -4.48
C PRO A 151 -16.12 17.43 -3.91
N ASN A 152 -14.80 17.36 -4.12
CA ASN A 152 -13.89 18.45 -3.82
C ASN A 152 -12.87 18.66 -4.93
N PRO A 153 -13.19 19.44 -5.97
CA PRO A 153 -12.29 19.71 -7.07
C PRO A 153 -11.12 20.66 -6.71
N ASP A 154 -11.18 21.29 -5.52
CA ASP A 154 -10.16 22.24 -5.05
C ASP A 154 -9.01 21.56 -4.24
N LEU A 155 -8.94 20.24 -4.27
CA LEU A 155 -7.89 19.49 -3.60
C LEU A 155 -6.51 19.85 -4.16
N LYS A 156 -5.55 20.01 -3.23
CA LYS A 156 -4.15 20.18 -3.56
C LYS A 156 -3.42 18.84 -3.52
N PRO A 157 -2.39 18.63 -4.38
CA PRO A 157 -1.54 17.45 -4.28
C PRO A 157 -0.79 17.39 -2.95
N GLU A 158 -0.68 16.19 -2.37
CA GLU A 158 0.17 15.96 -1.21
C GLU A 158 1.65 16.05 -1.59
N LYS A 159 2.45 16.56 -0.65
CA LYS A 159 3.91 16.65 -0.76
C LYS A 159 4.50 16.10 0.51
N SER A 160 5.44 15.17 0.38
CA SER A 160 6.09 14.61 1.56
C SER A 160 7.61 14.69 1.52
N VAL A 161 8.20 14.63 2.71
CA VAL A 161 9.62 14.33 2.91
C VAL A 161 9.69 13.16 3.87
N ASN A 162 10.25 12.06 3.38
CA ASN A 162 10.45 10.86 4.16
C ASN A 162 11.90 10.72 4.57
N TYR A 163 12.14 10.43 5.84
CA TYR A 163 13.42 10.07 6.45
C TYR A 163 13.32 8.63 6.93
N GLU A 164 14.22 7.78 6.49
CA GLU A 164 14.29 6.39 6.91
C GLU A 164 15.73 6.00 7.25
N ILE A 165 15.88 5.21 8.30
CA ILE A 165 17.14 4.55 8.67
C ILE A 165 16.82 3.09 8.98
N GLY A 166 17.67 2.19 8.55
CA GLY A 166 17.41 0.78 8.76
C GLY A 166 18.63 -0.12 8.62
N THR A 167 18.39 -1.39 8.89
CA THR A 167 19.37 -2.47 8.75
C THR A 167 18.75 -3.71 8.13
N SER A 168 19.54 -4.42 7.37
CA SER A 168 19.20 -5.73 6.79
C SER A 168 20.29 -6.73 7.10
N LEU A 169 19.89 -7.91 7.53
CA LEU A 169 20.76 -9.04 7.86
C LEU A 169 20.43 -10.21 6.94
N ASP A 170 21.47 -10.91 6.43
CA ASP A 170 21.34 -12.13 5.62
C ASP A 170 22.44 -13.11 5.96
N PHE A 171 22.26 -13.87 7.03
CA PHE A 171 23.21 -14.88 7.48
C PHE A 171 22.86 -16.23 6.89
N LYS A 172 23.82 -16.82 6.18
CA LYS A 172 23.76 -18.20 5.68
C LYS A 172 24.59 -19.10 6.56
N ASN A 173 24.09 -20.31 6.81
CA ASN A 173 24.79 -21.32 7.59
C ASN A 173 25.20 -20.86 9.00
N LEU A 174 24.30 -20.13 9.67
CA LEU A 174 24.52 -19.53 10.99
C LEU A 174 24.83 -20.58 12.07
N ASN A 175 24.18 -21.75 11.99
CA ASN A 175 24.35 -22.87 12.92
C ASN A 175 25.12 -24.05 12.29
N GLY A 176 25.73 -23.91 11.12
CA GLY A 176 26.50 -24.96 10.47
C GLY A 176 25.66 -26.07 9.82
N VAL A 177 24.35 -25.89 9.69
CA VAL A 177 23.40 -26.91 9.18
C VAL A 177 22.70 -26.48 7.88
N GLY A 178 23.28 -25.52 7.14
CA GLY A 178 22.70 -25.02 5.88
C GLY A 178 21.50 -24.11 6.05
N ASP A 179 21.30 -23.57 7.24
CA ASP A 179 20.23 -22.64 7.58
C ASP A 179 20.45 -21.24 7.02
N ARG A 180 19.38 -20.46 6.94
CA ARG A 180 19.44 -19.05 6.55
C ARG A 180 18.54 -18.21 7.46
N PHE A 181 19.13 -17.18 8.04
CA PHE A 181 18.43 -16.15 8.79
C PHE A 181 18.47 -14.82 8.04
N THR A 182 17.30 -14.25 7.78
CA THR A 182 17.18 -12.90 7.23
C THR A 182 16.36 -12.03 8.19
N ALA A 183 16.79 -10.78 8.38
CA ALA A 183 16.00 -9.81 9.14
C ALA A 183 16.14 -8.41 8.53
N ARG A 184 15.11 -7.61 8.70
CA ARG A 184 15.10 -6.19 8.35
C ARG A 184 14.43 -5.40 9.46
N ALA A 185 15.02 -4.28 9.83
CA ALA A 185 14.46 -3.33 10.76
C ALA A 185 14.62 -1.92 10.20
N SER A 186 13.58 -1.11 10.28
CA SER A 186 13.67 0.31 9.95
C SER A 186 12.83 1.15 10.88
N VAL A 187 13.22 2.41 11.02
CA VAL A 187 12.45 3.49 11.61
C VAL A 187 12.30 4.58 10.57
N PHE A 188 11.10 5.15 10.51
CA PHE A 188 10.79 6.19 9.54
C PHE A 188 10.07 7.38 10.18
N TYR A 189 10.22 8.51 9.53
CA TYR A 189 9.52 9.75 9.81
C TYR A 189 9.13 10.38 8.48
N ASP A 190 7.82 10.49 8.23
CA ASP A 190 7.27 11.01 6.99
C ASP A 190 6.44 12.26 7.30
N ASP A 191 6.88 13.39 6.78
CA ASP A 191 6.29 14.70 6.93
C ASP A 191 5.48 15.03 5.68
N VAL A 192 4.15 15.04 5.79
CA VAL A 192 3.23 15.21 4.68
C VAL A 192 2.48 16.52 4.81
N LYS A 193 2.61 17.37 3.80
CA LYS A 193 1.83 18.61 3.64
C LYS A 193 0.68 18.38 2.68
N ASP A 194 -0.41 19.09 2.92
CA ASP A 194 -1.65 19.00 2.16
C ASP A 194 -2.21 17.56 2.13
N PHE A 195 -2.04 16.79 3.21
CA PHE A 195 -2.50 15.40 3.33
C PHE A 195 -3.99 15.29 3.04
N ILE A 196 -4.38 14.41 2.10
CA ILE A 196 -5.78 14.21 1.71
C ILE A 196 -6.39 13.10 2.55
N ASN A 197 -7.46 13.41 3.25
CA ASN A 197 -8.27 12.44 3.99
C ASN A 197 -9.75 12.73 3.83
N VAL A 198 -10.58 11.73 4.07
CA VAL A 198 -12.03 11.89 4.10
C VAL A 198 -12.45 12.30 5.50
N GLU A 199 -13.01 13.49 5.62
CA GLU A 199 -13.67 13.94 6.83
C GLU A 199 -15.16 13.59 6.79
N VAL A 200 -15.72 13.28 7.95
CA VAL A 200 -17.13 12.97 8.13
C VAL A 200 -17.75 14.03 9.04
N GLU A 201 -18.69 14.78 8.51
CA GLU A 201 -19.42 15.81 9.25
C GLU A 201 -20.84 15.28 9.55
N PRO A 202 -21.16 14.94 10.80
CA PRO A 202 -22.51 14.53 11.18
C PRO A 202 -23.41 15.75 11.36
N ASP A 203 -24.61 15.72 10.77
CA ASP A 203 -25.68 16.68 11.01
C ASP A 203 -26.91 15.94 11.57
N ASN A 204 -27.26 16.25 12.80
CA ASN A 204 -28.41 15.70 13.52
C ASN A 204 -29.54 16.72 13.70
N SER A 205 -29.52 17.85 12.99
CA SER A 205 -30.53 18.93 13.11
C SER A 205 -31.85 18.60 12.43
N GLY A 206 -31.84 17.64 11.49
CA GLY A 206 -33.02 17.20 10.74
C GLY A 206 -33.76 16.02 11.39
N SER A 207 -34.77 15.51 10.69
CA SER A 207 -35.52 14.32 11.11
C SER A 207 -34.75 13.02 10.97
N LEU A 208 -33.73 12.98 10.14
CA LEU A 208 -32.77 11.89 9.96
C LEU A 208 -31.33 12.38 10.18
N PRO A 209 -30.46 11.60 10.82
CA PRO A 209 -29.04 11.90 10.85
C PRO A 209 -28.45 11.90 9.45
N VAL A 210 -27.71 12.94 9.09
CA VAL A 210 -26.97 13.06 7.83
C VAL A 210 -25.48 12.98 8.11
N PHE A 211 -24.77 12.11 7.41
CA PHE A 211 -23.32 12.00 7.45
C PHE A 211 -22.75 12.47 6.11
N THR A 212 -22.08 13.62 6.14
CA THR A 212 -21.44 14.18 4.95
C THR A 212 -19.97 13.78 4.92
N TYR A 213 -19.58 13.06 3.87
CA TYR A 213 -18.21 12.62 3.60
C TYR A 213 -17.59 13.55 2.56
N ARG A 214 -16.44 14.09 2.84
CA ARG A 214 -15.73 14.96 1.90
C ARG A 214 -14.23 14.75 2.01
N ALA A 215 -13.55 14.53 0.87
CA ALA A 215 -12.11 14.55 0.82
C ALA A 215 -11.59 15.99 1.04
N LYS A 216 -10.69 16.19 1.98
CA LYS A 216 -10.10 17.49 2.32
C LYS A 216 -8.59 17.37 2.51
N ASN A 217 -7.88 18.46 2.26
CA ASN A 217 -6.50 18.56 2.68
C ASN A 217 -6.46 18.89 4.18
N LEU A 218 -5.96 17.95 5.00
CA LEU A 218 -5.83 18.11 6.46
C LEU A 218 -4.66 19.00 6.90
N GLY A 219 -3.97 19.64 5.96
CA GLY A 219 -2.80 20.45 6.28
C GLY A 219 -1.54 19.59 6.49
N HIS A 220 -0.96 19.63 7.68
CA HIS A 220 0.34 19.01 7.98
C HIS A 220 0.17 17.72 8.82
N VAL A 221 0.46 16.57 8.23
CA VAL A 221 0.41 15.27 8.90
C VAL A 221 1.81 14.67 9.01
N VAL A 222 2.12 14.12 10.18
CA VAL A 222 3.35 13.38 10.41
C VAL A 222 3.02 11.92 10.69
N ASN A 223 3.60 11.04 9.87
CA ASN A 223 3.62 9.60 10.08
C ASN A 223 4.99 9.18 10.58
N LYS A 224 5.04 8.42 11.66
CA LYS A 224 6.30 7.86 12.17
C LYS A 224 6.09 6.46 12.69
N GLY A 225 7.08 5.62 12.49
CA GLY A 225 6.90 4.23 12.85
C GLY A 225 8.17 3.40 12.82
N ILE A 226 7.92 2.12 13.10
CA ILE A 226 8.94 1.08 13.12
C ILE A 226 8.41 -0.09 12.30
N GLU A 227 9.24 -0.65 11.43
CA GLU A 227 8.97 -1.87 10.70
C GLU A 227 10.04 -2.90 11.00
N LEU A 228 9.60 -4.10 11.36
CA LEU A 228 10.46 -5.23 11.66
C LEU A 228 10.00 -6.43 10.84
N SER A 229 10.93 -7.17 10.27
CA SER A 229 10.66 -8.48 9.68
C SER A 229 11.83 -9.41 9.89
N ALA A 230 11.54 -10.71 10.08
CA ALA A 230 12.55 -11.74 10.17
C ALA A 230 12.03 -13.03 9.53
N SER A 231 12.94 -13.81 8.95
CA SER A 231 12.66 -15.14 8.44
C SER A 231 13.83 -16.06 8.77
N TYR A 232 13.51 -17.27 9.21
CA TYR A 232 14.47 -18.33 9.45
C TYR A 232 14.04 -19.58 8.69
N VAL A 233 14.97 -20.14 7.97
CA VAL A 233 14.82 -21.38 7.21
C VAL A 233 15.89 -22.34 7.65
N ILE A 234 15.52 -23.53 8.07
CA ILE A 234 16.42 -24.63 8.42
C ILE A 234 15.83 -25.92 7.83
N ASP A 235 16.56 -26.59 6.98
CA ASP A 235 16.08 -27.75 6.23
C ASP A 235 14.69 -27.49 5.62
N SER A 236 13.73 -28.28 6.03
CA SER A 236 12.34 -28.19 5.58
C SER A 236 11.46 -27.26 6.41
N PHE A 237 11.97 -26.70 7.51
CA PHE A 237 11.23 -25.80 8.39
C PHE A 237 11.44 -24.34 8.00
N LYS A 238 10.36 -23.58 7.96
CA LYS A 238 10.39 -22.14 7.72
C LYS A 238 9.50 -21.42 8.71
N VAL A 239 10.03 -20.36 9.30
CA VAL A 239 9.26 -19.38 10.08
C VAL A 239 9.56 -17.98 9.58
N SER A 240 8.54 -17.13 9.52
CA SER A 240 8.68 -15.70 9.23
C SER A 240 7.74 -14.89 10.10
N ALA A 241 8.23 -13.76 10.58
CA ALA A 241 7.45 -12.83 11.39
C ALA A 241 7.63 -11.40 10.87
N SER A 242 6.61 -10.57 11.03
CA SER A 242 6.68 -9.13 10.80
C SER A 242 5.89 -8.38 11.87
N TYR A 243 6.35 -7.17 12.18
CA TYR A 243 5.70 -6.25 13.08
C TYR A 243 5.80 -4.84 12.52
N GLY A 244 4.70 -4.10 12.55
CA GLY A 244 4.63 -2.69 12.20
C GLY A 244 4.01 -1.88 13.33
N TYR A 245 4.60 -0.75 13.62
CA TYR A 245 4.05 0.31 14.46
C TYR A 245 3.97 1.60 13.66
N LEU A 246 2.81 2.24 13.69
CA LEU A 246 2.55 3.52 13.01
C LEU A 246 1.83 4.47 13.96
N LYS A 247 2.38 5.68 14.10
CA LYS A 247 1.72 6.82 14.73
C LYS A 247 1.53 7.90 13.67
N SER A 248 0.28 8.32 13.45
CA SER A 248 -0.10 9.36 12.51
C SER A 248 -0.79 10.48 13.26
N GLU A 249 -0.30 11.70 13.12
CA GLU A 249 -0.77 12.90 13.81
C GLU A 249 -0.89 14.09 12.86
N ASN A 250 -2.01 14.79 12.91
CA ASN A 250 -2.12 16.13 12.34
C ASN A 250 -1.35 17.12 13.25
N LYS A 251 -0.35 17.81 12.71
CA LYS A 251 0.51 18.72 13.46
C LYS A 251 -0.09 20.08 13.71
N ASP A 252 -1.08 20.45 12.92
CA ASP A 252 -1.77 21.75 13.07
C ASP A 252 -2.77 21.68 14.23
N THR A 253 -3.44 20.53 14.44
CA THR A 253 -4.42 20.33 15.51
C THR A 253 -3.91 19.50 16.69
N ASN A 254 -2.76 18.80 16.55
CA ASN A 254 -2.23 17.80 17.47
C ASN A 254 -3.17 16.59 17.67
N GLU A 255 -4.09 16.36 16.76
CA GLU A 255 -5.00 15.23 16.80
C GLU A 255 -4.43 14.02 16.05
N ARG A 256 -4.88 12.83 16.43
CA ARG A 256 -4.56 11.62 15.69
C ARG A 256 -5.26 11.62 14.33
N VAL A 257 -4.61 11.07 13.32
CA VAL A 257 -5.29 10.69 12.09
C VAL A 257 -6.05 9.39 12.32
N THR A 258 -7.34 9.38 12.02
CA THR A 258 -8.24 8.23 12.19
C THR A 258 -8.17 7.27 10.99
N GLY A 259 -8.73 6.08 11.11
CA GLY A 259 -8.68 5.06 10.04
C GLY A 259 -7.33 4.35 9.90
N VAL A 260 -6.38 4.58 10.82
CA VAL A 260 -5.03 4.02 10.78
C VAL A 260 -4.89 2.90 11.80
N THR A 261 -4.39 1.73 11.39
CA THR A 261 -4.04 0.62 12.29
C THR A 261 -2.72 0.92 12.98
N PRO A 262 -2.71 1.14 14.31
CA PRO A 262 -1.49 1.61 14.98
C PRO A 262 -0.42 0.55 15.17
N GLN A 263 -0.80 -0.73 15.20
CA GLN A 263 0.15 -1.85 15.31
C GLN A 263 -0.43 -3.07 14.60
N SER A 264 0.43 -3.78 13.88
CA SER A 264 0.10 -5.08 13.30
C SER A 264 1.26 -6.05 13.42
N ALA A 265 0.95 -7.33 13.56
CA ALA A 265 1.94 -8.40 13.57
C ALA A 265 1.46 -9.58 12.73
N ASN A 266 2.39 -10.21 12.02
CA ASN A 266 2.15 -11.44 11.29
C ASN A 266 3.19 -12.47 11.70
N LEU A 267 2.75 -13.73 11.78
CA LEU A 267 3.61 -14.90 11.91
C LEU A 267 3.16 -15.92 10.88
N ARG A 268 4.10 -16.50 10.16
CA ARG A 268 3.86 -17.66 9.31
C ARG A 268 4.89 -18.73 9.61
N THR A 269 4.47 -19.96 9.74
CA THR A 269 5.35 -21.12 9.88
C THR A 269 4.86 -22.25 8.98
N GLY A 270 5.77 -23.07 8.49
CA GLY A 270 5.48 -24.22 7.66
C GLY A 270 6.61 -25.24 7.73
N TYR A 271 6.27 -26.48 7.44
CA TYR A 271 7.21 -27.57 7.33
C TYR A 271 6.98 -28.31 6.02
N ARG A 272 8.01 -28.49 5.21
CA ARG A 272 7.93 -29.16 3.92
C ARG A 272 8.37 -30.61 4.04
N PHE A 273 7.48 -31.51 3.77
CA PHE A 273 7.77 -32.93 3.61
C PHE A 273 8.32 -33.17 2.19
N GLU A 274 9.65 -33.29 2.07
CA GLU A 274 10.33 -33.36 0.77
C GLU A 274 9.96 -34.60 -0.07
N GLU A 275 9.66 -35.72 0.59
CA GLU A 275 9.29 -36.97 -0.07
C GLU A 275 7.99 -36.85 -0.86
N VAL A 276 7.00 -36.19 -0.29
CA VAL A 276 5.67 -36.02 -0.88
C VAL A 276 5.44 -34.61 -1.44
N GLN A 277 6.42 -33.71 -1.28
CA GLN A 277 6.39 -32.33 -1.74
C GLN A 277 5.21 -31.53 -1.17
N LEU A 278 4.86 -31.79 0.09
CA LEU A 278 3.71 -31.25 0.78
C LEU A 278 4.15 -30.34 1.94
N GLU A 279 3.56 -29.16 2.03
CA GLU A 279 3.87 -28.15 3.05
C GLU A 279 2.59 -27.78 3.83
N PRO A 280 2.30 -28.35 5.01
CA PRO A 280 1.39 -27.75 5.96
C PRO A 280 1.97 -26.42 6.48
N TRP A 281 1.10 -25.46 6.64
CA TRP A 281 1.49 -24.15 7.16
C TRP A 281 0.41 -23.55 8.06
N TYR A 282 0.86 -22.68 8.95
CA TYR A 282 0.04 -21.87 9.81
C TYR A 282 0.38 -20.39 9.65
N LYS A 283 -0.64 -19.52 9.72
CA LYS A 283 -0.50 -18.07 9.72
C LYS A 283 -1.32 -17.45 10.85
N LEU A 284 -0.71 -16.53 11.58
CA LEU A 284 -1.35 -15.65 12.56
C LEU A 284 -1.25 -14.21 12.02
N HIS A 285 -2.35 -13.49 12.11
CA HIS A 285 -2.38 -12.04 11.90
C HIS A 285 -3.04 -11.38 13.12
N CYS A 286 -2.36 -10.38 13.69
CA CYS A 286 -2.87 -9.56 14.80
C CYS A 286 -2.89 -8.09 14.37
N ALA A 287 -3.95 -7.38 14.75
CA ALA A 287 -4.04 -5.94 14.60
C ALA A 287 -4.53 -5.31 15.91
N LYS A 288 -3.89 -4.24 16.34
CA LYS A 288 -4.33 -3.44 17.47
C LYS A 288 -5.55 -2.61 17.07
N GLY A 289 -6.46 -2.40 18.01
CA GLY A 289 -7.59 -1.49 17.81
C GLY A 289 -7.15 -0.04 17.62
N GLY A 290 -8.03 0.71 17.01
CA GLY A 290 -7.83 2.13 16.72
C GLY A 290 -9.16 2.86 16.50
N TRP A 291 -9.08 4.09 16.09
CA TRP A 291 -10.22 4.97 15.89
C TRP A 291 -10.58 5.07 14.42
N THR A 292 -11.86 4.98 14.11
CA THR A 292 -12.39 5.14 12.76
C THR A 292 -12.58 6.62 12.42
N SER A 293 -12.90 6.91 11.15
CA SER A 293 -13.22 8.27 10.68
C SER A 293 -14.48 8.87 11.35
N GLN A 294 -15.34 8.02 11.93
CA GLN A 294 -16.52 8.45 12.70
C GLN A 294 -16.22 8.62 14.20
N ASP A 295 -14.94 8.72 14.58
CA ASP A 295 -14.45 8.81 15.97
C ASP A 295 -14.94 7.67 16.89
N LYS A 296 -15.14 6.48 16.32
CA LYS A 296 -15.53 5.28 17.01
C LYS A 296 -14.31 4.37 17.22
N TYR A 297 -14.10 3.89 18.45
CA TYR A 297 -13.01 2.95 18.72
C TYR A 297 -13.39 1.54 18.30
N GLN A 298 -12.59 0.95 17.41
CA GLN A 298 -12.68 -0.47 17.04
C GLN A 298 -11.61 -1.27 17.80
N GLY A 299 -12.05 -2.39 18.42
CA GLY A 299 -11.17 -3.27 19.17
C GLY A 299 -10.16 -4.00 18.28
N GLY A 300 -9.03 -4.37 18.85
CA GLY A 300 -8.05 -5.21 18.17
C GLY A 300 -8.56 -6.63 17.93
N TYR A 301 -7.90 -7.33 17.01
CA TYR A 301 -8.26 -8.71 16.65
C TYR A 301 -7.05 -9.56 16.30
N ALA A 302 -7.24 -10.87 16.35
CA ALA A 302 -6.31 -11.86 15.83
C ALA A 302 -7.08 -12.86 14.95
N THR A 303 -6.50 -13.22 13.80
CA THR A 303 -7.01 -14.27 12.91
C THR A 303 -5.97 -15.33 12.69
N HIS A 304 -6.43 -16.57 12.63
CA HIS A 304 -5.61 -17.76 12.42
C HIS A 304 -5.98 -18.40 11.10
N SER A 305 -5.00 -18.79 10.30
CA SER A 305 -5.21 -19.52 9.06
C SER A 305 -4.31 -20.75 9.03
N VAL A 306 -4.82 -21.84 8.47
CA VAL A 306 -4.05 -23.06 8.21
C VAL A 306 -4.22 -23.47 6.78
N GLY A 307 -3.24 -24.11 6.23
CA GLY A 307 -3.34 -24.60 4.87
C GLY A 307 -2.29 -25.64 4.54
N LEU A 308 -2.45 -26.18 3.36
CA LEU A 308 -1.61 -27.21 2.81
C LEU A 308 -1.24 -26.79 1.38
N THR A 309 0.04 -26.79 1.06
CA THR A 309 0.56 -26.51 -0.28
C THR A 309 1.26 -27.75 -0.81
N TRP A 310 0.92 -28.17 -2.00
CA TRP A 310 1.55 -29.25 -2.71
C TRP A 310 2.29 -28.72 -3.94
N THR A 311 3.57 -29.06 -4.08
CA THR A 311 4.42 -28.59 -5.17
C THR A 311 5.09 -29.80 -5.84
N PRO A 312 4.33 -30.64 -6.59
CA PRO A 312 4.86 -31.85 -7.21
C PRO A 312 5.89 -31.51 -8.29
N LYS A 313 6.85 -32.42 -8.48
CA LYS A 313 7.74 -32.40 -9.64
C LYS A 313 7.02 -33.11 -10.81
N ILE A 314 6.48 -32.33 -11.74
CA ILE A 314 5.78 -32.87 -12.92
C ILE A 314 6.67 -32.62 -14.15
N PRO A 315 6.97 -33.68 -14.97
CA PRO A 315 7.70 -33.49 -16.20
C PRO A 315 7.04 -32.46 -17.12
N ASN A 316 7.84 -31.68 -17.84
CA ASN A 316 7.43 -30.60 -18.74
C ASN A 316 6.79 -29.36 -18.09
N PHE A 317 6.78 -29.27 -16.77
CA PHE A 317 6.42 -28.05 -16.06
C PHE A 317 7.60 -27.56 -15.21
N TYR A 318 7.86 -26.25 -15.24
CA TYR A 318 8.85 -25.66 -14.35
C TYR A 318 8.37 -25.71 -12.90
N THR A 319 7.11 -25.37 -12.68
CA THR A 319 6.52 -25.41 -11.34
C THR A 319 5.02 -25.67 -11.43
N VAL A 320 4.54 -26.65 -10.66
CA VAL A 320 3.12 -26.83 -10.38
C VAL A 320 2.91 -26.61 -8.88
N ARG A 321 1.91 -25.82 -8.53
CA ARG A 321 1.50 -25.57 -7.16
C ARG A 321 0.00 -25.74 -7.02
N ALA A 322 -0.42 -26.57 -6.09
CA ALA A 322 -1.81 -26.67 -5.69
C ALA A 322 -1.92 -26.46 -4.17
N GLY A 323 -3.05 -26.00 -3.69
CA GLY A 323 -3.23 -25.89 -2.25
C GLY A 323 -4.65 -25.64 -1.83
N ILE A 324 -4.86 -25.87 -0.54
CA ILE A 324 -6.11 -25.59 0.17
C ILE A 324 -5.79 -24.82 1.44
N ALA A 325 -6.70 -23.99 1.89
CA ALA A 325 -6.57 -23.25 3.13
C ALA A 325 -7.93 -22.97 3.79
N VAL A 326 -7.90 -22.82 5.10
CA VAL A 326 -8.97 -22.25 5.89
C VAL A 326 -8.46 -20.96 6.49
N ASP A 327 -9.00 -19.85 6.03
CA ASP A 327 -8.69 -18.52 6.57
C ASP A 327 -9.68 -18.17 7.68
N ASN A 328 -9.22 -17.40 8.68
CA ASN A 328 -9.96 -17.08 9.91
C ASN A 328 -10.56 -18.33 10.57
N LEU A 329 -9.72 -19.30 10.91
CA LEU A 329 -10.07 -20.61 11.45
C LEU A 329 -11.02 -20.53 12.65
N THR A 330 -10.83 -19.56 13.53
CA THR A 330 -11.66 -19.33 14.73
C THR A 330 -12.97 -18.60 14.45
N ASN A 331 -13.23 -18.24 13.18
CA ASN A 331 -14.41 -17.44 12.77
C ASN A 331 -14.54 -16.14 13.58
N LYS A 332 -13.42 -15.48 13.87
CA LYS A 332 -13.41 -14.21 14.60
C LYS A 332 -14.17 -13.15 13.80
N LYS A 333 -15.20 -12.60 14.38
CA LYS A 333 -15.89 -11.41 13.85
C LYS A 333 -15.13 -10.18 14.31
N TYR A 334 -14.82 -9.29 13.38
CA TYR A 334 -14.13 -8.03 13.66
C TYR A 334 -14.52 -6.94 12.64
N VAL A 335 -14.35 -5.72 13.05
CA VAL A 335 -14.42 -4.54 12.18
C VAL A 335 -13.06 -3.88 12.23
N SER A 336 -12.52 -3.53 11.08
CA SER A 336 -11.25 -2.81 10.99
C SER A 336 -11.41 -1.35 11.40
N VAL A 337 -10.31 -0.65 11.60
CA VAL A 337 -10.32 0.80 11.85
C VAL A 337 -10.80 1.63 10.64
N THR A 338 -10.93 1.01 9.45
CA THR A 338 -11.53 1.60 8.25
C THR A 338 -13.02 1.31 8.12
N ASP A 339 -13.68 0.89 9.21
CA ASP A 339 -15.09 0.48 9.28
C ASP A 339 -15.49 -0.67 8.33
N SER A 340 -14.50 -1.45 7.88
CA SER A 340 -14.74 -2.61 7.03
C SER A 340 -14.91 -3.88 7.87
N TYR A 341 -15.99 -4.64 7.61
CA TYR A 341 -16.18 -5.94 8.24
C TYR A 341 -15.12 -6.93 7.75
N GLY A 342 -14.47 -7.61 8.69
CA GLY A 342 -13.53 -8.68 8.37
C GLY A 342 -14.23 -9.91 7.80
N TYR A 343 -13.53 -10.64 6.95
CA TYR A 343 -14.04 -11.87 6.38
C TYR A 343 -14.31 -12.90 7.47
N ALA A 344 -15.47 -13.57 7.40
CA ALA A 344 -15.76 -14.76 8.16
C ALA A 344 -14.79 -15.90 7.82
N ARG A 345 -14.89 -17.04 8.52
CA ARG A 345 -14.15 -18.23 8.11
C ARG A 345 -14.43 -18.53 6.64
N SER A 346 -13.36 -18.67 5.87
CA SER A 346 -13.45 -18.96 4.44
C SER A 346 -12.54 -20.11 4.04
N PHE A 347 -12.96 -20.83 3.00
CA PHE A 347 -12.20 -21.92 2.42
C PHE A 347 -11.66 -21.48 1.06
N ARG A 348 -10.40 -21.73 0.82
CA ARG A 348 -9.72 -21.35 -0.41
C ARG A 348 -9.00 -22.56 -0.99
N ALA A 349 -9.11 -22.72 -2.32
CA ALA A 349 -8.30 -23.64 -3.09
C ALA A 349 -7.66 -22.90 -4.27
N TRP A 350 -6.46 -23.31 -4.66
CA TRP A 350 -5.76 -22.71 -5.79
C TRP A 350 -4.92 -23.74 -6.54
N LEU A 351 -4.73 -23.49 -7.82
CA LEU A 351 -3.83 -24.21 -8.69
C LEU A 351 -3.04 -23.20 -9.53
N SER A 352 -1.75 -23.38 -9.63
CA SER A 352 -0.86 -22.61 -10.49
C SER A 352 0.09 -23.55 -11.20
N ALA A 353 0.30 -23.34 -12.48
CA ALA A 353 1.28 -24.08 -13.29
C ALA A 353 2.09 -23.10 -14.11
N GLN A 354 3.38 -23.36 -14.18
CA GLN A 354 4.33 -22.64 -15.02
C GLN A 354 5.01 -23.66 -15.94
N PHE A 355 5.02 -23.41 -17.22
CA PHE A 355 5.60 -24.25 -18.29
C PHE A 355 6.48 -23.44 -19.23
#